data_0e191ba7cdea455f51759b7c3a821621
#
_entry.id   0e191ba7cdea455f51759b7c3a821621
#
_cell.length_a   1.000
_cell.length_b   1.000
_cell.length_c   1.000
_cell.angle_alpha   90.00
_cell.angle_beta   90.00
_cell.angle_gamma   90.00
#
_symmetry.space_group_name_H-M   'P 1'
#
loop_
_entity.id
_entity.type
_entity.pdbx_description
1 polymer ?
#
loop_
_entity_poly.entity_id
_entity_poly.type
_entity_poly.pdbx_seq_one_letter_code
_entity_poly.pdbx_strand_id
1 'polypeptide(L)'
;MPQFFLHQRGLDVNRDITNAYVGSQESSILQAYLGKAAVAATWPPPWRMFQQEHPREAAELKVLWETPALVNNSVMLRDDVPPDVAESIRSTLLTLGASAEGRLVLAGMSTSSFTAADNATYAPVRAYIADFEREVRSVEGP
;
A
#
# COMPACT_ATOMS: atom_id res chain seq x y z
N MET A 1 6.34 -3.96 5.04
CA MET A 1 5.41 -5.07 5.32
C MET A 1 5.93 -6.44 4.84
N PRO A 2 6.31 -6.68 3.56
CA PRO A 2 6.75 -8.02 3.13
C PRO A 2 7.93 -8.58 3.93
N GLN A 3 8.93 -7.76 4.20
CA GLN A 3 10.11 -8.18 4.97
C GLN A 3 9.75 -8.65 6.39
N PHE A 4 8.86 -7.93 7.09
CA PHE A 4 8.42 -8.33 8.42
C PHE A 4 7.63 -9.65 8.40
N PHE A 5 6.78 -9.82 7.41
CA PHE A 5 6.05 -11.06 7.20
C PHE A 5 6.98 -12.26 6.97
N LEU A 6 8.04 -12.08 6.19
CA LEU A 6 9.06 -13.13 5.95
C LEU A 6 9.89 -13.39 7.20
N HIS A 7 10.27 -12.34 7.93
CA HIS A 7 10.98 -12.45 9.20
C HIS A 7 10.18 -13.27 10.22
N GLN A 8 8.90 -12.99 10.39
CA GLN A 8 8.02 -13.75 11.29
C GLN A 8 7.88 -15.25 10.92
N ARG A 9 8.29 -15.62 9.70
CA ARG A 9 8.34 -17.00 9.22
C ARG A 9 9.73 -17.62 9.25
N GLY A 10 10.65 -16.99 9.96
CA GLY A 10 11.98 -17.50 10.21
C GLY A 10 13.03 -17.17 9.16
N LEU A 11 12.74 -16.26 8.20
CA LEU A 11 13.73 -15.80 7.25
C LEU A 11 14.49 -14.60 7.82
N ASP A 12 15.82 -14.66 7.79
CA ASP A 12 16.66 -13.50 8.04
C ASP A 12 16.70 -12.62 6.77
N VAL A 13 15.92 -11.54 6.78
CA VAL A 13 15.74 -10.68 5.61
C VAL A 13 17.01 -9.92 5.21
N ASN A 14 18.02 -9.87 6.07
CA ASN A 14 19.30 -9.23 5.79
C ASN A 14 20.33 -10.22 5.19
N ARG A 15 20.13 -11.51 5.39
CA ARG A 15 21.04 -12.57 4.95
C ARG A 15 20.43 -13.47 3.87
N ASP A 16 19.17 -13.86 4.03
CA ASP A 16 18.57 -14.95 3.25
C ASP A 16 17.86 -14.44 1.99
N ILE A 17 17.65 -13.12 1.88
CA ILE A 17 17.02 -12.51 0.70
C ILE A 17 17.79 -11.29 0.20
N THR A 18 17.74 -11.09 -1.10
CA THR A 18 18.13 -9.83 -1.75
C THR A 18 16.88 -9.06 -2.11
N ASN A 19 16.70 -7.87 -1.52
CA ASN A 19 15.54 -7.03 -1.79
C ASN A 19 15.86 -6.02 -2.88
N ALA A 20 15.06 -6.00 -3.95
CA ALA A 20 15.18 -5.06 -5.06
C ALA A 20 13.99 -4.08 -5.07
N TYR A 21 14.29 -2.80 -5.16
CA TYR A 21 13.29 -1.74 -5.35
C TYR A 21 13.27 -1.34 -6.82
N VAL A 22 12.12 -1.48 -7.47
CA VAL A 22 12.00 -1.39 -8.94
C VAL A 22 11.11 -0.25 -9.42
N GLY A 23 10.79 0.68 -8.54
CA GLY A 23 10.13 1.95 -8.86
C GLY A 23 8.61 1.91 -8.93
N SER A 24 8.00 0.86 -9.49
CA SER A 24 6.53 0.75 -9.59
C SER A 24 6.00 -0.61 -9.13
N GLN A 25 4.71 -0.67 -8.83
CA GLN A 25 4.04 -1.92 -8.45
C GLN A 25 3.97 -2.89 -9.63
N GLU A 26 3.69 -2.40 -10.81
CA GLU A 26 3.68 -3.17 -12.05
C GLU A 26 5.07 -3.77 -12.32
N SER A 27 6.12 -2.95 -12.23
CA SER A 27 7.50 -3.43 -12.35
C SER A 27 7.83 -4.52 -11.34
N SER A 28 7.33 -4.40 -10.10
CA SER A 28 7.52 -5.44 -9.07
C SER A 28 6.89 -6.76 -9.49
N ILE A 29 5.65 -6.75 -9.96
CA ILE A 29 4.94 -7.95 -10.42
C ILE A 29 5.67 -8.58 -11.63
N LEU A 30 6.08 -7.74 -12.59
CA LEU A 30 6.81 -8.20 -13.78
C LEU A 30 8.17 -8.82 -13.46
N GLN A 31 8.87 -8.43 -12.39
CA GLN A 31 10.10 -9.11 -11.97
C GLN A 31 9.85 -10.59 -11.62
N ALA A 32 8.73 -10.88 -10.94
CA ALA A 32 8.37 -12.28 -10.65
C ALA A 32 7.95 -13.03 -11.93
N TYR A 33 7.13 -12.42 -12.75
CA TYR A 33 6.70 -13.01 -14.05
C TYR A 33 7.89 -13.37 -14.96
N LEU A 34 8.86 -12.47 -15.05
CA LEU A 34 10.05 -12.66 -15.89
C LEU A 34 11.12 -13.59 -15.24
N GLY A 35 10.86 -14.15 -14.08
CA GLY A 35 11.79 -15.01 -13.36
C GLY A 35 13.02 -14.29 -12.80
N LYS A 36 13.03 -12.96 -12.77
CA LYS A 36 14.13 -12.15 -12.22
C LYS A 36 14.08 -12.05 -10.71
N ALA A 37 12.92 -12.26 -10.11
CA ALA A 37 12.72 -12.36 -8.68
C ALA A 37 11.90 -13.62 -8.35
N ALA A 38 12.24 -14.31 -7.26
CA ALA A 38 11.49 -15.49 -6.81
C ALA A 38 10.08 -15.12 -6.33
N VAL A 39 9.92 -13.95 -5.73
CA VAL A 39 8.64 -13.40 -5.26
C VAL A 39 8.60 -11.89 -5.49
N ALA A 40 7.40 -11.36 -5.68
CA ALA A 40 7.14 -9.93 -5.73
C ALA A 40 6.13 -9.56 -4.64
N ALA A 41 6.22 -8.32 -4.17
CA ALA A 41 5.26 -7.75 -3.24
C ALA A 41 4.44 -6.66 -3.94
N THR A 42 3.14 -6.72 -3.75
CA THR A 42 2.19 -5.73 -4.23
C THR A 42 1.02 -5.62 -3.24
N TRP A 43 0.02 -4.83 -3.54
CA TRP A 43 -1.19 -4.67 -2.75
C TRP A 43 -2.44 -4.70 -3.65
N PRO A 44 -3.66 -4.87 -3.11
CA PRO A 44 -4.82 -5.24 -3.91
C PRO A 44 -5.14 -4.35 -5.12
N PRO A 45 -5.14 -2.99 -5.05
CA PRO A 45 -5.46 -2.17 -6.21
C PRO A 45 -4.50 -2.37 -7.40
N PRO A 46 -3.16 -2.25 -7.27
CA PRO A 46 -2.24 -2.54 -8.37
C PRO A 46 -2.33 -3.97 -8.90
N TRP A 47 -2.56 -4.95 -8.02
CA TRP A 47 -2.74 -6.33 -8.47
C TRP A 47 -3.98 -6.50 -9.34
N ARG A 48 -5.13 -5.92 -8.94
CA ARG A 48 -6.35 -5.94 -9.76
C ARG A 48 -6.16 -5.23 -11.10
N MET A 49 -5.46 -4.08 -11.11
CA MET A 49 -5.15 -3.37 -12.33
C MET A 49 -4.26 -4.21 -13.25
N PHE A 50 -3.22 -4.82 -12.72
CA PHE A 50 -2.35 -5.73 -13.47
C PHE A 50 -3.13 -6.91 -14.07
N GLN A 51 -4.06 -7.50 -13.34
CA GLN A 51 -4.92 -8.58 -13.86
C GLN A 51 -5.81 -8.13 -15.02
N GLN A 52 -6.23 -6.88 -15.05
CA GLN A 52 -7.05 -6.32 -16.14
C GLN A 52 -6.20 -5.98 -17.37
N GLU A 53 -5.03 -5.42 -17.18
CA GLU A 53 -4.15 -4.95 -18.25
C GLU A 53 -3.27 -6.06 -18.81
N HIS A 54 -2.90 -7.05 -18.00
CA HIS A 54 -2.00 -8.17 -18.32
C HIS A 54 -2.62 -9.52 -17.93
N PRO A 55 -3.79 -9.90 -18.48
CA PRO A 55 -4.52 -11.09 -18.03
C PRO A 55 -3.77 -12.41 -18.28
N ARG A 56 -2.93 -12.47 -19.31
CA ARG A 56 -2.14 -13.68 -19.63
C ARG A 56 -1.02 -13.86 -18.62
N GLU A 57 -0.25 -12.82 -18.38
CA GLU A 57 0.86 -12.79 -17.43
C GLU A 57 0.36 -13.03 -15.99
N ALA A 58 -0.76 -12.41 -15.64
CA ALA A 58 -1.38 -12.59 -14.33
C ALA A 58 -1.86 -14.03 -14.09
N ALA A 59 -2.30 -14.74 -15.13
CA ALA A 59 -2.72 -16.14 -15.03
C ALA A 59 -1.56 -17.11 -14.72
N GLU A 60 -0.33 -16.72 -15.00
CA GLU A 60 0.87 -17.49 -14.69
C GLU A 60 1.43 -17.21 -13.30
N LEU A 61 0.88 -16.19 -12.61
CA LEU A 61 1.31 -15.80 -11.27
C LEU A 61 0.33 -16.29 -10.21
N LYS A 62 0.85 -16.62 -9.04
CA LYS A 62 0.06 -17.06 -7.90
C LYS A 62 0.28 -16.16 -6.70
N VAL A 63 -0.80 -15.67 -6.08
CA VAL A 63 -0.72 -15.06 -4.75
C VAL A 63 -0.41 -16.17 -3.75
N LEU A 64 0.77 -16.12 -3.15
CA LEU A 64 1.24 -17.12 -2.18
C LEU A 64 0.80 -16.79 -0.76
N TRP A 65 0.84 -15.50 -0.41
CA TRP A 65 0.55 -15.03 0.95
C TRP A 65 -0.12 -13.66 0.91
N GLU A 66 -0.95 -13.45 1.90
CA GLU A 66 -1.52 -12.15 2.22
C GLU A 66 -1.10 -11.75 3.64
N THR A 67 -0.71 -10.50 3.82
CA THR A 67 -0.44 -9.94 5.15
C THR A 67 -1.74 -9.46 5.77
N PRO A 68 -1.83 -9.36 7.11
CA PRO A 68 -2.93 -8.64 7.75
C PRO A 68 -3.09 -7.24 7.15
N ALA A 69 -4.33 -6.79 7.01
CA ALA A 69 -4.61 -5.46 6.51
C ALA A 69 -4.12 -4.39 7.49
N LEU A 70 -3.49 -3.34 6.97
CA LEU A 70 -3.25 -2.10 7.68
C LEU A 70 -4.17 -1.01 7.13
N VAL A 71 -4.33 0.06 7.90
CA VAL A 71 -5.04 1.26 7.46
C VAL A 71 -4.40 1.80 6.19
N ASN A 72 -5.21 2.16 5.21
CA ASN A 72 -4.75 2.74 3.95
C ASN A 72 -4.04 4.08 4.15
N ASN A 73 -3.38 4.54 3.10
CA ASN A 73 -2.70 5.83 3.08
C ASN A 73 -3.65 6.97 3.44
N SER A 74 -3.13 7.97 4.16
CA SER A 74 -3.86 9.19 4.50
C SER A 74 -3.63 10.28 3.45
N VAL A 75 -4.63 11.13 3.26
CA VAL A 75 -4.46 12.45 2.68
C VAL A 75 -4.15 13.40 3.81
N MET A 76 -3.00 14.07 3.74
CA MET A 76 -2.56 15.04 4.73
C MET A 76 -2.43 16.42 4.09
N LEU A 77 -2.81 17.44 4.82
CA LEU A 77 -2.58 18.83 4.46
C LEU A 77 -1.41 19.38 5.26
N ARG A 78 -0.69 20.32 4.67
CA ARG A 78 0.38 21.03 5.38
C ARG A 78 -0.25 21.98 6.42
N ASP A 79 0.49 22.24 7.48
CA ASP A 79 0.03 23.07 8.60
C ASP A 79 -0.19 24.56 8.22
N ASP A 80 0.41 24.98 7.10
CA ASP A 80 0.30 26.35 6.58
C ASP A 80 -0.91 26.56 5.63
N VAL A 81 -1.70 25.51 5.36
CA VAL A 81 -2.95 25.64 4.59
C VAL A 81 -3.99 26.38 5.44
N PRO A 82 -4.61 27.47 4.92
CA PRO A 82 -5.64 28.19 5.64
C PRO A 82 -6.78 27.27 6.12
N PRO A 83 -7.28 27.43 7.35
CA PRO A 83 -8.26 26.52 7.94
C PRO A 83 -9.56 26.34 7.14
N ASP A 84 -10.04 27.41 6.51
CA ASP A 84 -11.23 27.38 5.65
C ASP A 84 -11.00 26.56 4.37
N VAL A 85 -9.81 26.65 3.79
CA VAL A 85 -9.40 25.85 2.63
C VAL A 85 -9.23 24.37 3.05
N ALA A 86 -8.60 24.12 4.18
CA ALA A 86 -8.43 22.78 4.74
C ALA A 86 -9.78 22.08 4.98
N GLU A 87 -10.74 22.78 5.59
CA GLU A 87 -12.09 22.24 5.82
C GLU A 87 -12.87 22.03 4.52
N SER A 88 -12.70 22.92 3.54
CA SER A 88 -13.30 22.74 2.21
C SER A 88 -12.78 21.47 1.51
N ILE A 89 -11.48 21.24 1.54
CA ILE A 89 -10.86 20.03 0.97
C ILE A 89 -11.36 18.80 1.71
N ARG A 90 -11.35 18.83 3.03
CA ARG A 90 -11.81 17.72 3.88
C ARG A 90 -13.28 17.36 3.59
N SER A 91 -14.15 18.34 3.59
CA SER A 91 -15.59 18.18 3.30
C SER A 91 -15.80 17.60 1.91
N THR A 92 -15.10 18.12 0.90
CA THR A 92 -15.17 17.64 -0.49
C THR A 92 -14.80 16.15 -0.59
N LEU A 93 -13.71 15.75 0.03
CA LEU A 93 -13.26 14.35 0.00
C LEU A 93 -14.26 13.42 0.72
N LEU A 94 -14.74 13.82 1.91
CA LEU A 94 -15.67 13.01 2.69
C LEU A 94 -17.03 12.82 2.01
N THR A 95 -17.46 13.80 1.20
CA THR A 95 -18.75 13.77 0.50
C THR A 95 -18.63 13.35 -0.97
N LEU A 96 -17.42 13.02 -1.44
CA LEU A 96 -17.16 12.74 -2.87
C LEU A 96 -18.08 11.66 -3.44
N GLY A 97 -18.37 10.61 -2.68
CA GLY A 97 -19.24 9.51 -3.10
C GLY A 97 -20.75 9.86 -3.18
N ALA A 98 -21.16 11.07 -2.76
CA ALA A 98 -22.55 11.49 -2.81
C ALA A 98 -23.03 11.77 -4.25
N SER A 99 -22.14 12.25 -5.13
CA SER A 99 -22.47 12.51 -6.54
C SER A 99 -22.16 11.31 -7.45
N ALA A 100 -22.76 11.29 -8.64
CA ALA A 100 -22.47 10.27 -9.65
C ALA A 100 -21.03 10.40 -10.17
N GLU A 101 -20.59 11.64 -10.43
CA GLU A 101 -19.24 11.96 -10.87
C GLU A 101 -18.20 11.57 -9.83
N GLY A 102 -18.45 11.88 -8.55
CA GLY A 102 -17.58 11.51 -7.45
C GLY A 102 -17.42 9.99 -7.30
N ARG A 103 -18.48 9.22 -7.51
CA ARG A 103 -18.41 7.75 -7.53
C ARG A 103 -17.57 7.21 -8.68
N LEU A 104 -17.62 7.86 -9.86
CA LEU A 104 -16.76 7.49 -10.99
C LEU A 104 -15.28 7.76 -10.67
N VAL A 105 -14.98 8.91 -10.04
CA VAL A 105 -13.61 9.23 -9.59
C VAL A 105 -13.11 8.17 -8.59
N LEU A 106 -13.90 7.86 -7.57
CA LEU A 106 -13.55 6.84 -6.57
C LEU A 106 -13.34 5.46 -7.21
N ALA A 107 -14.20 5.07 -8.14
CA ALA A 107 -14.06 3.81 -8.88
C ALA A 107 -12.76 3.76 -9.69
N GLY A 108 -12.40 4.86 -10.38
CA GLY A 108 -11.13 4.98 -11.10
C GLY A 108 -9.90 4.85 -10.20
N MET A 109 -10.01 5.21 -8.93
CA MET A 109 -8.99 5.05 -7.90
C MET A 109 -9.05 3.68 -7.19
N SER A 110 -9.96 2.80 -7.56
CA SER A 110 -10.25 1.54 -6.83
C SER A 110 -10.52 1.78 -5.33
N THR A 111 -11.14 2.91 -5.00
CA THR A 111 -11.44 3.37 -3.64
C THR A 111 -12.95 3.47 -3.45
N SER A 112 -13.47 3.03 -2.32
CA SER A 112 -14.92 3.09 -2.04
C SER A 112 -15.34 4.46 -1.48
N SER A 113 -14.53 5.04 -0.60
CA SER A 113 -14.81 6.33 0.03
C SER A 113 -13.57 6.85 0.76
N PHE A 114 -13.56 8.13 1.06
CA PHE A 114 -12.68 8.72 2.07
C PHE A 114 -13.39 8.73 3.42
N THR A 115 -12.65 8.49 4.49
CA THR A 115 -13.15 8.53 5.87
C THR A 115 -12.29 9.46 6.70
N ALA A 116 -12.91 10.12 7.69
CA ALA A 116 -12.15 10.93 8.62
C ALA A 116 -11.17 10.03 9.41
N ALA A 117 -9.95 10.51 9.59
CA ALA A 117 -8.91 9.80 10.30
C ALA A 117 -8.11 10.76 11.18
N ASP A 118 -7.54 10.22 12.22
CA ASP A 118 -6.73 10.92 13.21
C ASP A 118 -5.55 10.04 13.68
N ASN A 119 -4.83 10.53 14.67
CA ASN A 119 -3.72 9.80 15.26
C ASN A 119 -4.14 8.46 15.91
N ALA A 120 -5.35 8.34 16.42
CA ALA A 120 -5.83 7.08 17.00
C ALA A 120 -6.11 6.04 15.90
N THR A 121 -6.65 6.49 14.75
CA THR A 121 -6.86 5.65 13.56
C THR A 121 -5.56 4.97 13.10
N TYR A 122 -4.42 5.68 13.18
CA TYR A 122 -3.11 5.18 12.76
C TYR A 122 -2.28 4.54 13.88
N ALA A 123 -2.83 4.39 15.09
CA ALA A 123 -2.13 3.70 16.19
C ALA A 123 -1.66 2.26 15.82
N PRO A 124 -2.47 1.43 15.15
CA PRO A 124 -2.03 0.10 14.72
C PRO A 124 -0.85 0.13 13.73
N VAL A 125 -0.81 1.14 12.85
CA VAL A 125 0.29 1.31 11.90
C VAL A 125 1.58 1.66 12.63
N ARG A 126 1.52 2.58 13.62
CA ARG A 126 2.70 2.92 14.45
C ARG A 126 3.20 1.72 15.24
N ALA A 127 2.30 0.93 15.83
CA ALA A 127 2.68 -0.29 16.52
C ALA A 127 3.39 -1.28 15.58
N TYR A 128 2.86 -1.46 14.38
CA TYR A 128 3.47 -2.30 13.36
C TYR A 128 4.87 -1.83 12.95
N ILE A 129 5.07 -0.50 12.80
CA ILE A 129 6.38 0.08 12.47
C ILE A 129 7.35 -0.17 13.63
N ALA A 130 6.94 0.08 14.87
CA ALA A 130 7.78 -0.15 16.05
C ALA A 130 8.22 -1.63 16.18
N ASP A 131 7.31 -2.56 15.91
CA ASP A 131 7.64 -3.99 15.89
C ASP A 131 8.63 -4.34 14.78
N PHE A 132 8.42 -3.80 13.58
CA PHE A 132 9.35 -3.96 12.46
C PHE A 132 10.76 -3.42 12.79
N GLU A 133 10.85 -2.23 13.37
CA GLU A 133 12.13 -1.62 13.73
C GLU A 133 12.86 -2.40 14.81
N ARG A 134 12.14 -2.93 15.78
CA ARG A 134 12.70 -3.75 16.85
C ARG A 134 13.24 -5.10 16.35
N GLU A 135 12.54 -5.72 15.40
CA GLU A 135 12.78 -7.11 15.01
C GLU A 135 13.58 -7.26 13.71
N VAL A 136 13.53 -6.29 12.83
CA VAL A 136 14.12 -6.38 11.49
C VAL A 136 15.22 -5.36 11.27
N ARG A 137 14.88 -4.07 11.25
CA ARG A 137 15.81 -2.97 11.04
C ARG A 137 15.11 -1.61 11.19
N SER A 138 15.87 -0.54 11.39
CA SER A 138 15.32 0.82 11.35
C SER A 138 14.65 1.12 10.00
N VAL A 139 13.55 1.86 10.05
CA VAL A 139 12.88 2.40 8.84
C VAL A 139 13.65 3.63 8.34
N GLU A 140 14.23 4.41 9.25
CA GLU A 140 15.14 5.51 8.95
C GLU A 140 16.56 4.95 8.86
N GLY A 141 16.87 4.25 7.80
CA GLY A 141 18.19 3.75 7.50
C GLY A 141 18.86 4.58 6.42
N PRO A 142 20.20 4.51 6.30
CA PRO A 142 20.93 5.26 5.29
C PRO A 142 20.49 4.96 3.88
#